data_198b3e2c3543e31369a9689805482e20
#
_entry.id   198b3e2c3543e31369a9689805482e20
#
_cell.length_a   1.000
_cell.length_b   1.000
_cell.length_c   1.000
_cell.angle_alpha   90.00
_cell.angle_beta   90.00
_cell.angle_gamma   90.00
#
_symmetry.space_group_name_H-M   'P 1'
#
loop_
_entity.id
_entity.type
_entity.pdbx_description
1 polymer ?
#
loop_
_entity_poly.entity_id
_entity_poly.type
_entity_poly.pdbx_seq_one_letter_code
_entity_poly.pdbx_strand_id
1 'polypeptide(L)'
;SISMVMLALLINLFLIPAVPGSGPEIRGNGEMFPLNGPSWSLFFEYIGNIMYALFIRRMSTKALTALIVLAGIGLASFAIFNFSGAGHLGVGWTMEEYNLIGGFLRVLFSFSMGVLMSCVFKPIHVKGAFWICSLAIVVLLSMPYVGDGEALWMNGIYDSVCAILIFPM
;
A
#
# COMPACT_ATOMS: atom_id res chain seq x y z
N SER A 1 30.23 8.64 -3.01
CA SER A 1 31.39 7.78 -3.37
C SER A 1 30.89 6.47 -3.98
N ILE A 2 31.71 5.83 -4.80
CA ILE A 2 31.36 4.54 -5.45
C ILE A 2 31.02 3.47 -4.40
N SER A 3 31.72 3.46 -3.29
CA SER A 3 31.45 2.53 -2.18
C SER A 3 30.03 2.66 -1.61
N MET A 4 29.51 3.88 -1.50
CA MET A 4 28.14 4.11 -1.02
C MET A 4 27.09 3.64 -2.03
N VAL A 5 27.34 3.80 -3.32
CA VAL A 5 26.46 3.27 -4.38
C VAL A 5 26.46 1.75 -4.37
N MET A 6 27.61 1.12 -4.20
CA MET A 6 27.70 -0.34 -4.07
C MET A 6 26.97 -0.86 -2.81
N LEU A 7 27.09 -0.15 -1.69
CA LEU A 7 26.36 -0.49 -0.49
C LEU A 7 24.84 -0.33 -0.68
N ALA A 8 24.41 0.78 -1.30
CA ALA A 8 23.00 0.98 -1.65
C ALA A 8 22.46 -0.11 -2.58
N LEU A 9 23.24 -0.54 -3.57
CA LEU A 9 22.89 -1.65 -4.46
C LEU A 9 22.69 -2.95 -3.65
N LEU A 10 23.59 -3.24 -2.73
CA LEU A 10 23.59 -4.46 -1.96
C LEU A 10 22.37 -4.52 -1.02
N ILE A 11 22.06 -3.44 -0.30
CA ILE A 11 20.87 -3.38 0.56
C ILE A 11 19.58 -3.43 -0.24
N ASN A 12 19.50 -2.75 -1.39
CA ASN A 12 18.33 -2.83 -2.27
C ASN A 12 18.12 -4.25 -2.83
N LEU A 13 19.19 -4.99 -3.15
CA LEU A 13 19.10 -6.36 -3.63
C LEU A 13 18.43 -7.29 -2.62
N PHE A 14 18.67 -7.09 -1.33
CA PHE A 14 18.08 -7.87 -0.23
C PHE A 14 16.81 -7.25 0.34
N LEU A 15 16.24 -6.22 -0.29
CA LEU A 15 15.08 -5.48 0.20
C LEU A 15 15.26 -4.95 1.64
N ILE A 16 16.49 -4.56 1.98
CA ILE A 16 16.79 -3.92 3.25
C ILE A 16 16.61 -2.41 3.07
N PRO A 17 15.71 -1.76 3.83
CA PRO A 17 15.49 -0.33 3.69
C PRO A 17 16.71 0.48 4.14
N ALA A 18 17.04 1.54 3.41
CA ALA A 18 18.05 2.50 3.80
C ALA A 18 17.53 3.37 4.97
N VAL A 19 18.36 3.57 5.97
CA VAL A 19 18.02 4.48 7.08
C VAL A 19 18.24 5.92 6.64
N PRO A 20 17.29 6.84 6.87
CA PRO A 20 17.44 8.25 6.55
C PRO A 20 18.71 8.86 7.15
N GLY A 21 19.41 9.68 6.37
CA GLY A 21 20.68 10.28 6.77
C GLY A 21 21.88 9.33 6.78
N SER A 22 21.69 8.05 6.42
CA SER A 22 22.78 7.09 6.31
C SER A 22 23.48 7.17 4.95
N GLY A 23 24.73 6.63 4.88
CA GLY A 23 25.49 6.64 3.64
C GLY A 23 24.82 6.01 2.40
N PRO A 24 24.02 4.95 2.55
CA PRO A 24 23.25 4.36 1.43
C PRO A 24 22.13 5.24 0.88
N GLU A 25 21.69 6.24 1.61
CA GLU A 25 20.68 7.20 1.14
C GLU A 25 21.32 8.22 0.17
N ILE A 26 21.61 7.77 -1.04
CA ILE A 26 22.37 8.53 -2.02
C ILE A 26 21.60 9.66 -2.72
N ARG A 27 20.26 9.68 -2.62
CA ARG A 27 19.40 10.72 -3.22
C ARG A 27 19.04 11.85 -2.26
N GLY A 28 19.12 11.62 -0.95
CA GLY A 28 18.79 12.63 0.07
C GLY A 28 17.29 12.92 0.21
N ASN A 29 16.41 12.05 -0.29
CA ASN A 29 14.96 12.23 -0.24
C ASN A 29 14.28 11.45 0.91
N GLY A 30 15.06 10.81 1.79
CA GLY A 30 14.54 9.95 2.85
C GLY A 30 13.89 8.65 2.36
N GLU A 31 14.07 8.30 1.08
CA GLU A 31 13.48 7.10 0.48
C GLU A 31 14.09 5.82 1.06
N MET A 32 13.24 4.84 1.42
CA MET A 32 13.70 3.52 1.89
C MET A 32 14.57 2.80 0.84
N PHE A 33 14.28 3.00 -0.45
CA PHE A 33 14.96 2.35 -1.55
C PHE A 33 15.46 3.38 -2.58
N PRO A 34 16.58 4.06 -2.29
CA PRO A 34 17.05 5.20 -3.08
C PRO A 34 17.47 4.85 -4.50
N LEU A 35 17.80 3.59 -4.82
CA LEU A 35 18.13 3.16 -6.18
C LEU A 35 16.90 2.78 -7.01
N ASN A 36 15.87 2.25 -6.36
CA ASN A 36 14.64 1.83 -7.00
C ASN A 36 13.46 2.17 -6.09
N GLY A 37 12.93 3.38 -6.21
CA GLY A 37 11.82 3.86 -5.41
C GLY A 37 10.69 2.84 -5.26
N PRO A 38 10.13 2.26 -6.35
CA PRO A 38 9.06 1.26 -6.29
C PRO A 38 9.32 0.03 -5.42
N SER A 39 10.56 -0.28 -5.06
CA SER A 39 10.89 -1.43 -4.20
C SER A 39 10.27 -1.37 -2.79
N TRP A 40 9.78 -0.21 -2.36
CA TRP A 40 9.02 -0.11 -1.11
C TRP A 40 7.78 -1.01 -1.12
N SER A 41 7.10 -1.14 -2.25
CA SER A 41 5.93 -2.02 -2.36
C SER A 41 6.32 -3.49 -2.22
N LEU A 42 7.44 -3.91 -2.84
CA LEU A 42 7.96 -5.27 -2.70
C LEU A 42 8.37 -5.58 -1.25
N PHE A 43 8.93 -4.62 -0.54
CA PHE A 43 9.25 -4.77 0.88
C PHE A 43 8.00 -5.07 1.72
N PHE A 44 6.93 -4.31 1.52
CA PHE A 44 5.67 -4.56 2.22
C PHE A 44 4.99 -5.86 1.78
N GLU A 45 5.07 -6.23 0.50
CA GLU A 45 4.59 -7.53 0.02
C GLU A 45 5.36 -8.68 0.67
N TYR A 46 6.69 -8.55 0.81
CA TYR A 46 7.51 -9.55 1.51
C TYR A 46 7.06 -9.72 2.96
N ILE A 47 6.82 -8.62 3.67
CA ILE A 47 6.26 -8.65 5.02
C ILE A 47 4.87 -9.30 5.03
N GLY A 48 3.99 -8.96 4.08
CA GLY A 48 2.68 -9.58 3.93
C GLY A 48 2.76 -11.10 3.77
N ASN A 49 3.70 -11.59 2.97
CA ASN A 49 3.95 -13.02 2.79
C ASN A 49 4.43 -13.69 4.08
N ILE A 50 5.32 -13.05 4.84
CA ILE A 50 5.75 -13.55 6.15
C ILE A 50 4.57 -13.62 7.12
N MET A 51 3.76 -12.57 7.20
CA MET A 51 2.57 -12.53 8.04
C MET A 51 1.57 -13.62 7.65
N TYR A 52 1.39 -13.85 6.36
CA TYR A 52 0.57 -14.96 5.87
C TYR A 52 1.11 -16.31 6.34
N ALA A 53 2.40 -16.56 6.13
CA ALA A 53 3.02 -17.84 6.50
C ALA A 53 2.94 -18.13 8.01
N LEU A 54 3.07 -17.11 8.84
CA LEU A 54 3.11 -17.25 10.29
C LEU A 54 1.72 -17.23 10.93
N PHE A 55 0.85 -16.33 10.50
CA PHE A 55 -0.39 -16.00 11.19
C PHE A 55 -1.64 -16.16 10.33
N ILE A 56 -1.73 -15.44 9.19
CA ILE A 56 -2.97 -15.25 8.43
C ILE A 56 -3.54 -16.58 7.93
N ARG A 57 -2.71 -17.49 7.46
CA ARG A 57 -3.11 -18.82 6.96
C ARG A 57 -3.83 -19.70 8.00
N ARG A 58 -3.69 -19.38 9.30
CA ARG A 58 -4.28 -20.12 10.39
C ARG A 58 -5.54 -19.43 10.97
N MET A 59 -5.84 -18.24 10.46
CA MET A 59 -7.00 -17.48 10.94
C MET A 59 -8.30 -18.09 10.42
N SER A 60 -9.33 -18.07 11.25
CA SER A 60 -10.69 -18.38 10.79
C SER A 60 -11.19 -17.23 9.89
N THR A 61 -12.15 -17.54 9.03
CA THR A 61 -12.77 -16.53 8.14
C THR A 61 -13.31 -15.33 8.94
N LYS A 62 -13.89 -15.57 10.12
CA LYS A 62 -14.39 -14.51 11.02
C LYS A 62 -13.25 -13.61 11.53
N ALA A 63 -12.15 -14.20 11.97
CA ALA A 63 -10.97 -13.46 12.44
C ALA A 63 -10.32 -12.67 11.31
N LEU A 64 -10.23 -13.27 10.12
CA LEU A 64 -9.71 -12.62 8.92
C LEU A 64 -10.59 -11.43 8.50
N THR A 65 -11.91 -11.59 8.52
CA THR A 65 -12.85 -10.49 8.25
C THR A 65 -12.69 -9.36 9.27
N ALA A 66 -12.59 -9.69 10.57
CA ALA A 66 -12.35 -8.68 11.59
C ALA A 66 -11.03 -7.91 11.37
N LEU A 67 -9.96 -8.62 11.02
CA LEU A 67 -8.67 -8.01 10.67
C LEU A 67 -8.80 -7.03 9.50
N ILE A 68 -9.49 -7.43 8.43
CA ILE A 68 -9.71 -6.61 7.23
C ILE A 68 -10.53 -5.36 7.58
N VAL A 69 -11.60 -5.51 8.36
CA VAL A 69 -12.43 -4.37 8.77
C VAL A 69 -11.62 -3.39 9.61
N LEU A 70 -10.85 -3.86 10.57
CA LEU A 70 -9.99 -3.00 11.39
C LEU A 70 -8.90 -2.31 10.56
N ALA A 71 -8.23 -3.04 9.67
CA ALA A 71 -7.23 -2.47 8.76
C ALA A 71 -7.85 -1.46 7.79
N GLY A 72 -9.05 -1.74 7.27
CA GLY A 72 -9.79 -0.83 6.40
C GLY A 72 -10.21 0.46 7.10
N ILE A 73 -10.72 0.37 8.34
CA ILE A 73 -11.04 1.53 9.17
C ILE A 73 -9.76 2.35 9.44
N GLY A 74 -8.66 1.68 9.79
CA GLY A 74 -7.38 2.33 10.00
C GLY A 74 -6.89 3.06 8.74
N LEU A 75 -6.98 2.41 7.58
CA LEU A 75 -6.58 2.98 6.31
C LEU A 75 -7.43 4.19 5.91
N ALA A 76 -8.77 4.07 6.03
CA ALA A 76 -9.69 5.16 5.76
C ALA A 76 -9.47 6.35 6.71
N SER A 77 -9.28 6.09 8.00
CA SER A 77 -8.96 7.13 8.98
C SER A 77 -7.64 7.82 8.64
N PHE A 78 -6.63 7.05 8.26
CA PHE A 78 -5.34 7.59 7.86
C PHE A 78 -5.44 8.55 6.67
N ALA A 79 -6.25 8.19 5.66
CA ALA A 79 -6.48 9.01 4.48
C ALA A 79 -7.32 10.25 4.77
N ILE A 80 -8.46 10.09 5.45
CA ILE A 80 -9.43 11.18 5.69
C ILE A 80 -8.84 12.25 6.63
N PHE A 81 -8.17 11.82 7.71
CA PHE A 81 -7.51 12.74 8.63
C PHE A 81 -6.17 13.28 8.13
N ASN A 82 -5.76 12.87 6.94
CA ASN A 82 -4.54 13.34 6.28
C ASN A 82 -3.29 13.27 7.17
N PHE A 83 -3.09 12.16 7.87
CA PHE A 83 -1.94 11.97 8.77
C PHE A 83 -0.59 12.09 8.06
N SER A 84 -0.54 11.80 6.75
CA SER A 84 0.67 11.98 5.94
C SER A 84 0.96 13.43 5.58
N GLY A 85 0.00 14.34 5.72
CA GLY A 85 0.10 15.72 5.23
C GLY A 85 0.05 15.86 3.70
N ALA A 86 0.04 14.74 2.97
CA ALA A 86 0.13 14.72 1.51
C ALA A 86 -1.23 14.74 0.79
N GLY A 87 -2.33 14.58 1.53
CA GLY A 87 -3.69 14.58 0.96
C GLY A 87 -4.04 13.33 0.15
N HIS A 88 -3.26 12.25 0.26
CA HIS A 88 -3.48 11.01 -0.46
C HIS A 88 -2.91 9.80 0.31
N LEU A 89 -3.30 8.58 -0.12
CA LEU A 89 -2.79 7.31 0.42
C LEU A 89 -1.42 6.90 -0.15
N GLY A 90 -0.67 7.82 -0.72
CA GLY A 90 0.69 7.58 -1.21
C GLY A 90 1.70 7.49 -0.09
N VAL A 91 1.65 6.42 0.71
CA VAL A 91 2.48 6.19 1.89
C VAL A 91 3.33 4.93 1.74
N GLY A 92 4.40 4.83 2.51
CA GLY A 92 5.26 3.64 2.56
C GLY A 92 6.63 3.81 1.87
N TRP A 93 6.99 4.99 1.39
CA TRP A 93 8.26 5.22 0.65
C TRP A 93 9.41 5.64 1.55
N THR A 94 9.11 6.24 2.72
CA THR A 94 10.12 6.69 3.67
C THR A 94 10.00 5.96 5.00
N MET A 95 11.06 6.04 5.83
CA MET A 95 11.09 5.43 7.17
C MET A 95 10.39 6.29 8.24
N GLU A 96 9.72 7.36 7.85
CA GLU A 96 8.92 8.16 8.77
C GLU A 96 7.76 7.34 9.34
N GLU A 97 7.42 7.55 10.61
CA GLU A 97 6.40 6.76 11.32
C GLU A 97 5.08 6.69 10.56
N TYR A 98 4.59 7.83 10.05
CA TYR A 98 3.35 7.88 9.29
C TYR A 98 3.40 7.07 8.00
N ASN A 99 4.51 7.14 7.28
CA ASN A 99 4.72 6.38 6.07
C ASN A 99 4.75 4.87 6.33
N LEU A 100 5.43 4.45 7.39
CA LEU A 100 5.49 3.04 7.77
C LEU A 100 4.11 2.52 8.18
N ILE A 101 3.40 3.24 9.05
CA ILE A 101 2.05 2.85 9.51
C ILE A 101 1.11 2.75 8.32
N GLY A 102 1.09 3.75 7.43
CA GLY A 102 0.26 3.74 6.24
C GLY A 102 0.60 2.59 5.29
N GLY A 103 1.89 2.31 5.08
CA GLY A 103 2.37 1.18 4.28
C GLY A 103 1.93 -0.17 4.86
N PHE A 104 2.03 -0.36 6.18
CA PHE A 104 1.54 -1.56 6.87
C PHE A 104 0.03 -1.72 6.76
N LEU A 105 -0.75 -0.67 6.97
CA LEU A 105 -2.21 -0.72 6.84
C LEU A 105 -2.62 -1.08 5.42
N ARG A 106 -1.96 -0.53 4.40
CA ARG A 106 -2.21 -0.87 2.99
C ARG A 106 -1.99 -2.35 2.72
N VAL A 107 -0.81 -2.88 3.08
CA VAL A 107 -0.52 -4.29 2.81
C VAL A 107 -1.41 -5.21 3.63
N LEU A 108 -1.65 -4.88 4.90
CA LEU A 108 -2.48 -5.68 5.77
C LEU A 108 -3.92 -5.79 5.24
N PHE A 109 -4.49 -4.66 4.81
CA PHE A 109 -5.83 -4.63 4.21
C PHE A 109 -5.86 -5.39 2.89
N SER A 110 -5.05 -4.98 1.91
CA SER A 110 -5.12 -5.51 0.54
C SER A 110 -4.76 -6.99 0.48
N PHE A 111 -3.71 -7.40 1.20
CA PHE A 111 -3.25 -8.79 1.23
C PHE A 111 -4.29 -9.70 1.90
N SER A 112 -4.79 -9.30 3.07
CA SER A 112 -5.80 -10.07 3.81
C SER A 112 -7.13 -10.14 3.05
N MET A 113 -7.51 -9.06 2.37
CA MET A 113 -8.70 -9.04 1.50
C MET A 113 -8.56 -10.05 0.36
N GLY A 114 -7.41 -10.08 -0.33
CA GLY A 114 -7.14 -11.07 -1.38
C GLY A 114 -7.23 -12.51 -0.85
N VAL A 115 -6.70 -12.78 0.35
CA VAL A 115 -6.81 -14.09 1.00
C VAL A 115 -8.27 -14.42 1.32
N LEU A 116 -9.04 -13.49 1.88
CA LEU A 116 -10.46 -13.70 2.17
C LEU A 116 -11.24 -13.99 0.89
N MET A 117 -11.02 -13.19 -0.14
CA MET A 117 -11.67 -13.38 -1.45
C MET A 117 -11.38 -14.77 -2.01
N SER A 118 -10.14 -15.24 -1.95
CA SER A 118 -9.78 -16.59 -2.42
C SER A 118 -10.48 -17.71 -1.65
N CYS A 119 -10.85 -17.47 -0.39
CA CYS A 119 -11.56 -18.45 0.43
C CYS A 119 -13.09 -18.44 0.22
N VAL A 120 -13.67 -17.28 -0.07
CA VAL A 120 -15.14 -17.09 -0.06
C VAL A 120 -15.72 -16.99 -1.48
N PHE A 121 -15.00 -16.37 -2.41
CA PHE A 121 -15.51 -16.15 -3.77
C PHE A 121 -15.29 -17.37 -4.65
N LYS A 122 -16.34 -17.73 -5.38
CA LYS A 122 -16.24 -18.67 -6.50
C LYS A 122 -16.07 -17.87 -7.79
N PRO A 123 -15.19 -18.27 -8.69
CA PRO A 123 -15.00 -17.55 -9.95
C PRO A 123 -16.30 -17.55 -10.77
N ILE A 124 -16.73 -16.34 -11.16
CA ILE A 124 -17.91 -16.12 -12.01
C ILE A 124 -17.39 -15.71 -13.38
N HIS A 125 -17.90 -16.37 -14.42
CA HIS A 125 -17.54 -16.01 -15.78
C HIS A 125 -18.37 -14.80 -16.24
N VAL A 126 -17.74 -13.62 -16.31
CA VAL A 126 -18.35 -12.39 -16.82
C VAL A 126 -17.81 -12.09 -18.21
N LYS A 127 -18.70 -12.10 -19.21
CA LYS A 127 -18.31 -11.74 -20.59
C LYS A 127 -17.82 -10.30 -20.64
N GLY A 128 -16.62 -10.09 -21.17
CA GLY A 128 -16.03 -8.75 -21.27
C GLY A 128 -15.43 -8.19 -19.96
N ALA A 129 -15.26 -9.00 -18.91
CA ALA A 129 -14.71 -8.57 -17.63
C ALA A 129 -13.39 -7.79 -17.78
N PHE A 130 -12.51 -8.23 -18.67
CA PHE A 130 -11.25 -7.52 -18.95
C PHE A 130 -11.50 -6.07 -19.38
N TRP A 131 -12.40 -5.84 -20.33
CA TRP A 131 -12.67 -4.50 -20.83
C TRP A 131 -13.38 -3.62 -19.79
N ILE A 132 -14.30 -4.21 -19.01
CA ILE A 132 -15.02 -3.50 -17.93
C ILE A 132 -14.03 -3.07 -16.86
N CYS A 133 -13.18 -3.98 -16.38
CA CYS A 133 -12.20 -3.67 -15.36
C CYS A 133 -11.14 -2.67 -15.86
N SER A 134 -10.65 -2.85 -17.10
CA SER A 134 -9.67 -1.92 -17.68
C SER A 134 -10.25 -0.52 -17.82
N LEU A 135 -11.49 -0.39 -18.31
CA LEU A 135 -12.15 0.90 -18.43
C LEU A 135 -12.39 1.54 -17.06
N ALA A 136 -12.84 0.76 -16.09
CA ALA A 136 -13.03 1.24 -14.72
C ALA A 136 -11.71 1.77 -14.12
N ILE A 137 -10.61 1.04 -14.28
CA ILE A 137 -9.28 1.48 -13.80
C ILE A 137 -8.85 2.77 -14.50
N VAL A 138 -9.01 2.85 -15.84
CA VAL A 138 -8.65 4.06 -16.59
C VAL A 138 -9.47 5.26 -16.09
N VAL A 139 -10.77 5.11 -15.90
CA VAL A 139 -11.65 6.19 -15.40
C VAL A 139 -11.19 6.63 -14.01
N LEU A 140 -10.96 5.67 -13.09
CA LEU A 140 -10.53 5.98 -11.72
C LEU A 140 -9.18 6.70 -11.68
N LEU A 141 -8.20 6.22 -12.46
CA LEU A 141 -6.86 6.83 -12.48
C LEU A 141 -6.84 8.17 -13.23
N SER A 142 -7.85 8.46 -14.05
CA SER A 142 -7.97 9.73 -14.77
C SER A 142 -8.72 10.81 -13.99
N MET A 143 -9.27 10.49 -12.83
CA MET A 143 -9.96 11.49 -12.01
C MET A 143 -8.97 12.53 -11.49
N PRO A 144 -9.27 13.83 -11.65
CA PRO A 144 -8.44 14.90 -11.13
C PRO A 144 -8.48 14.93 -9.60
N TYR A 145 -7.46 15.50 -9.00
CA TYR A 145 -7.47 15.85 -7.58
C TYR A 145 -8.65 16.82 -7.33
N VAL A 146 -9.49 16.47 -6.37
CA VAL A 146 -10.77 17.18 -6.14
C VAL A 146 -10.66 18.23 -5.04
N GLY A 147 -9.76 18.03 -4.07
CA GLY A 147 -9.61 18.91 -2.91
C GLY A 147 -8.29 19.65 -2.88
N ASP A 148 -8.35 20.97 -2.63
CA ASP A 148 -7.19 21.83 -2.40
C ASP A 148 -7.24 22.41 -1.00
N GLY A 149 -6.09 22.72 -0.42
CA GLY A 149 -5.97 23.39 0.87
C GLY A 149 -6.73 22.67 2.00
N GLU A 150 -7.78 23.27 2.52
CA GLU A 150 -8.58 22.71 3.62
C GLU A 150 -9.47 21.52 3.23
N ALA A 151 -9.67 21.28 1.93
CA ALA A 151 -10.54 20.22 1.42
C ALA A 151 -9.79 18.93 1.05
N LEU A 152 -8.54 18.76 1.46
CA LEU A 152 -7.73 17.54 1.19
C LEU A 152 -8.39 16.24 1.67
N TRP A 153 -9.26 16.30 2.68
CA TRP A 153 -10.04 15.16 3.16
C TRP A 153 -10.94 14.53 2.08
N MET A 154 -11.35 15.32 1.08
CA MET A 154 -12.15 14.82 -0.06
C MET A 154 -11.35 13.82 -0.89
N ASN A 155 -10.07 14.08 -1.12
CA ASN A 155 -9.18 13.14 -1.79
C ASN A 155 -8.98 11.86 -0.94
N GLY A 156 -8.87 12.03 0.39
CA GLY A 156 -8.79 10.90 1.31
C GLY A 156 -10.04 10.01 1.28
N ILE A 157 -11.24 10.58 1.15
CA ILE A 157 -12.48 9.82 0.94
C ILE A 157 -12.43 9.09 -0.41
N TYR A 158 -12.06 9.78 -1.47
CA TYR A 158 -11.97 9.20 -2.81
C TYR A 158 -11.00 8.00 -2.82
N ASP A 159 -9.79 8.18 -2.30
CA ASP A 159 -8.78 7.13 -2.20
C ASP A 159 -9.28 5.94 -1.36
N SER A 160 -9.99 6.22 -0.27
CA SER A 160 -10.57 5.18 0.59
C SER A 160 -11.64 4.38 -0.13
N VAL A 161 -12.52 5.04 -0.87
CA VAL A 161 -13.56 4.37 -1.68
C VAL A 161 -12.91 3.51 -2.77
N CYS A 162 -11.91 4.02 -3.46
CA CYS A 162 -11.17 3.26 -4.47
C CYS A 162 -10.50 2.03 -3.84
N ALA A 163 -9.77 2.21 -2.75
CA ALA A 163 -8.99 1.14 -2.13
C ALA A 163 -9.87 0.05 -1.47
N ILE A 164 -10.98 0.45 -0.82
CA ILE A 164 -11.78 -0.44 0.01
C ILE A 164 -12.94 -1.08 -0.77
N LEU A 165 -13.56 -0.34 -1.68
CA LEU A 165 -14.76 -0.81 -2.36
C LEU A 165 -14.50 -1.21 -3.81
N ILE A 166 -13.72 -0.45 -4.56
CA ILE A 166 -13.63 -0.63 -6.00
C ILE A 166 -12.57 -1.67 -6.39
N PHE A 167 -11.35 -1.57 -5.85
CA PHE A 167 -10.30 -2.51 -6.20
C PHE A 167 -10.55 -3.97 -5.77
N PRO A 168 -11.30 -4.29 -4.70
CA PRO A 168 -11.66 -5.67 -4.38
C PRO A 168 -12.77 -6.26 -5.26
N MET A 169 -13.51 -5.44 -6.03
CA MET A 169 -14.57 -5.92 -6.93
C MET A 169 -14.01 -6.49 -8.23
#